data_b1438b1690d06359e86025e2adb7e16a
#
_entry.id   b1438b1690d06359e86025e2adb7e16a
#
_cell.length_a   1.000
_cell.length_b   1.000
_cell.length_c   1.000
_cell.angle_alpha   90.00
_cell.angle_beta   90.00
_cell.angle_gamma   90.00
#
_symmetry.space_group_name_H-M   'P 1'
#
loop_
_entity.id
_entity.type
_entity.pdbx_description
1 polymer ?
#
loop_
_entity_poly.entity_id
_entity_poly.type
_entity_poly.pdbx_seq_one_letter_code
_entity_poly.pdbx_strand_id
1 'polypeptide(L)'
;TEDRYAKKLLQGGAQYSPQQLLTIASIIQAEGSTQDFSKVSRVIYNRLKIGMPLQMDSTVHYIMQARGDIFLSRKSTMLNSPYNTYRRYGLPPGPICSPGADAIKAALEPVAGDWLYFITVAPGDTRFTSSLDEFNTWKAIYTKNRKAGAFK
;
A
#
# COMPACT_ATOMS: atom_id res chain seq x y z
N THR A 1 -15.08 16.19 -11.12
CA THR A 1 -14.27 15.60 -10.04
C THR A 1 -13.15 14.70 -10.57
N GLU A 2 -13.48 13.70 -11.38
CA GLU A 2 -12.47 12.82 -11.99
C GLU A 2 -11.52 13.61 -12.88
N ASP A 3 -12.04 14.53 -13.69
CA ASP A 3 -11.24 15.37 -14.58
C ASP A 3 -10.23 16.24 -13.80
N ARG A 4 -10.65 16.74 -12.64
CA ARG A 4 -9.79 17.55 -11.79
C ARG A 4 -8.55 16.75 -11.32
N TYR A 5 -8.77 15.53 -10.88
CA TYR A 5 -7.67 14.69 -10.39
C TYR A 5 -6.84 14.13 -11.54
N ALA A 6 -7.46 13.83 -12.66
CA ALA A 6 -6.73 13.41 -13.86
C ALA A 6 -5.76 14.49 -14.34
N LYS A 7 -6.18 15.76 -14.34
CA LYS A 7 -5.29 16.89 -14.69
C LYS A 7 -4.12 17.01 -13.72
N LYS A 8 -4.38 16.93 -12.41
CA LYS A 8 -3.32 16.98 -11.40
C LYS A 8 -2.35 15.82 -11.56
N LEU A 9 -2.86 14.63 -11.86
CA LEU A 9 -2.03 13.45 -12.08
C LEU A 9 -1.10 13.67 -13.28
N LEU A 10 -1.61 14.20 -14.38
CA LEU A 10 -0.82 14.45 -15.59
C LEU A 10 0.25 15.53 -15.39
N GLN A 11 0.00 16.49 -14.51
CA GLN A 11 0.96 17.53 -14.18
C GLN A 11 2.10 16.99 -13.31
N GLY A 12 1.87 15.87 -12.63
CA GLY A 12 2.81 15.33 -11.65
C GLY A 12 2.86 16.16 -10.37
N GLY A 13 3.64 15.70 -9.41
CA GLY A 13 3.91 16.43 -8.17
C GLY A 13 5.31 17.02 -8.19
N ALA A 14 5.65 17.74 -7.13
CA ALA A 14 6.98 18.35 -6.99
C ALA A 14 8.10 17.31 -6.94
N GLN A 15 7.80 16.10 -6.42
CA GLN A 15 8.79 15.04 -6.22
C GLN A 15 8.52 13.79 -7.07
N TYR A 16 7.31 13.65 -7.62
CA TYR A 16 6.90 12.43 -8.29
C TYR A 16 6.29 12.73 -9.66
N SER A 17 6.68 11.91 -10.64
CA SER A 17 6.13 12.00 -12.00
C SER A 17 4.69 11.48 -12.03
N PRO A 18 3.94 11.78 -13.11
CA PRO A 18 2.60 11.20 -13.28
C PRO A 18 2.59 9.67 -13.18
N GLN A 19 3.58 9.01 -13.74
CA GLN A 19 3.70 7.55 -13.68
C GLN A 19 3.90 7.06 -12.24
N GLN A 20 4.74 7.76 -11.47
CA GLN A 20 4.96 7.42 -10.07
C GLN A 20 3.72 7.64 -9.23
N LEU A 21 2.99 8.73 -9.46
CA LEU A 21 1.73 9.00 -8.76
C LEU A 21 0.68 7.94 -9.07
N LEU A 22 0.62 7.48 -10.32
CA LEU A 22 -0.28 6.41 -10.72
C LEU A 22 0.10 5.09 -10.04
N THR A 23 1.40 4.83 -9.91
CA THR A 23 1.92 3.66 -9.20
C THR A 23 1.50 3.69 -7.72
N ILE A 24 1.67 4.84 -7.06
CA ILE A 24 1.23 5.02 -5.67
C ILE A 24 -0.28 4.78 -5.55
N ALA A 25 -1.07 5.36 -6.44
CA ALA A 25 -2.52 5.19 -6.44
C ALA A 25 -2.92 3.72 -6.60
N SER A 26 -2.20 2.98 -7.45
CA SER A 26 -2.49 1.55 -7.65
C SER A 26 -2.23 0.73 -6.39
N ILE A 27 -1.20 1.05 -5.64
CA ILE A 27 -0.90 0.39 -4.36
C ILE A 27 -2.01 0.72 -3.35
N ILE A 28 -2.40 1.99 -3.25
CA ILE A 28 -3.49 2.42 -2.36
C ILE A 28 -4.77 1.65 -2.68
N GLN A 29 -5.11 1.54 -3.95
CA GLN A 29 -6.31 0.82 -4.41
C GLN A 29 -6.29 -0.63 -3.95
N ALA A 30 -5.12 -1.27 -4.02
CA ALA A 30 -4.97 -2.68 -3.69
C ALA A 30 -4.87 -2.96 -2.19
N GLU A 31 -4.38 -1.98 -1.40
CA GLU A 31 -4.09 -2.21 0.02
C GLU A 31 -5.21 -1.84 0.97
N GLY A 32 -6.04 -0.87 0.64
CA GLY A 32 -6.98 -0.31 1.59
C GLY A 32 -8.43 -0.39 1.17
N SER A 33 -9.32 -0.09 2.11
CA SER A 33 -10.69 0.27 1.81
C SER A 33 -10.76 1.77 1.54
N THR A 34 -11.78 2.21 0.82
CA THR A 34 -11.92 3.60 0.39
C THR A 34 -11.76 4.60 1.53
N GLN A 35 -12.33 4.28 2.69
CA GLN A 35 -12.28 5.15 3.86
C GLN A 35 -10.87 5.34 4.42
N ASP A 36 -9.95 4.42 4.15
CA ASP A 36 -8.59 4.43 4.67
C ASP A 36 -7.56 4.90 3.63
N PHE A 37 -7.96 5.15 2.39
CA PHE A 37 -7.04 5.46 1.30
C PHE A 37 -6.10 6.62 1.60
N SER A 38 -6.60 7.72 2.17
CA SER A 38 -5.75 8.87 2.46
C SER A 38 -4.71 8.58 3.55
N LYS A 39 -5.03 7.71 4.50
CA LYS A 39 -4.09 7.27 5.54
C LYS A 39 -3.05 6.30 4.98
N VAL A 40 -3.47 5.36 4.13
CA VAL A 40 -2.54 4.44 3.44
C VAL A 40 -1.57 5.25 2.59
N SER A 41 -2.07 6.26 1.88
CA SER A 41 -1.25 7.18 1.11
C SER A 41 -0.18 7.85 1.98
N ARG A 42 -0.58 8.32 3.17
CA ARG A 42 0.36 8.96 4.09
C ARG A 42 1.46 8.00 4.56
N VAL A 43 1.12 6.75 4.84
CA VAL A 43 2.12 5.73 5.21
C VAL A 43 3.12 5.53 4.06
N ILE A 44 2.65 5.42 2.83
CA ILE A 44 3.51 5.25 1.66
C ILE A 44 4.50 6.41 1.55
N TYR A 45 4.01 7.66 1.60
CA TYR A 45 4.87 8.84 1.50
C TYR A 45 5.84 8.94 2.67
N ASN A 46 5.41 8.63 3.89
CA ASN A 46 6.29 8.66 5.06
C ASN A 46 7.43 7.65 4.92
N ARG A 47 7.14 6.44 4.46
CA ARG A 47 8.17 5.42 4.21
C ARG A 47 9.13 5.85 3.10
N LEU A 48 8.62 6.39 2.02
CA LEU A 48 9.45 6.90 0.91
C LEU A 48 10.39 8.00 1.39
N LYS A 49 9.89 8.89 2.23
CA LYS A 49 10.67 10.03 2.75
C LYS A 49 11.88 9.59 3.56
N ILE A 50 11.75 8.54 4.37
CA ILE A 50 12.83 8.06 5.24
C ILE A 50 13.63 6.91 4.62
N GLY A 51 13.34 6.53 3.37
CA GLY A 51 14.05 5.44 2.69
C GLY A 51 13.69 4.05 3.20
N MET A 52 12.52 3.89 3.80
CA MET A 52 12.04 2.60 4.30
C MET A 52 11.40 1.82 3.16
N PRO A 53 11.66 0.49 3.02
CA PRO A 53 10.97 -0.30 2.01
C PRO A 53 9.47 -0.29 2.26
N LEU A 54 8.67 -0.30 1.20
CA LEU A 54 7.21 -0.19 1.33
C LEU A 54 6.59 -1.45 1.94
N GLN A 55 7.14 -2.63 1.65
CA GLN A 55 6.71 -3.91 2.23
C GLN A 55 5.21 -4.13 2.08
N MET A 56 4.69 -3.91 0.87
CA MET A 56 3.27 -4.04 0.56
C MET A 56 2.97 -5.40 -0.09
N ASP A 57 2.12 -6.19 0.55
CA ASP A 57 1.73 -7.52 0.06
C ASP A 57 1.11 -7.45 -1.34
N SER A 58 0.39 -6.38 -1.64
CA SER A 58 -0.23 -6.20 -2.95
C SER A 58 0.77 -6.24 -4.10
N THR A 59 1.99 -5.75 -3.91
CA THR A 59 3.03 -5.80 -4.94
C THR A 59 3.50 -7.23 -5.18
N VAL A 60 3.56 -8.05 -4.13
CA VAL A 60 3.91 -9.46 -4.25
C VAL A 60 2.78 -10.25 -4.90
N HIS A 61 1.52 -9.97 -4.53
CA HIS A 61 0.36 -10.56 -5.20
C HIS A 61 0.35 -10.27 -6.69
N TYR A 62 0.72 -9.05 -7.09
CA TYR A 62 0.84 -8.69 -8.50
C TYR A 62 1.84 -9.58 -9.23
N ILE A 63 3.02 -9.81 -8.64
CA ILE A 63 4.05 -10.68 -9.20
C ILE A 63 3.51 -12.11 -9.35
N MET A 64 2.86 -12.62 -8.32
CA MET A 64 2.34 -13.98 -8.29
C MET A 64 1.23 -14.18 -9.32
N GLN A 65 0.32 -13.20 -9.48
CA GLN A 65 -0.72 -13.26 -10.51
C GLN A 65 -0.12 -13.35 -11.91
N ALA A 66 0.91 -12.55 -12.19
CA ALA A 66 1.60 -12.57 -13.48
C ALA A 66 2.25 -13.91 -13.76
N ARG A 67 2.64 -14.66 -12.71
CA ARG A 67 3.25 -15.98 -12.81
C ARG A 67 2.23 -17.13 -12.72
N GLY A 68 0.96 -16.83 -12.49
CA GLY A 68 -0.08 -17.83 -12.32
C GLY A 68 -0.18 -18.44 -10.94
N ASP A 69 0.58 -17.94 -9.96
CA ASP A 69 0.51 -18.39 -8.57
C ASP A 69 -0.65 -17.72 -7.84
N ILE A 70 -1.30 -18.44 -6.92
CA ILE A 70 -2.50 -17.95 -6.23
C ILE A 70 -2.35 -17.81 -4.72
N PHE A 71 -1.28 -18.35 -4.13
CA PHE A 71 -1.08 -18.30 -2.68
C PHE A 71 0.16 -17.51 -2.32
N LEU A 72 0.00 -16.55 -1.37
CA LEU A 72 1.10 -15.83 -0.78
C LEU A 72 1.74 -16.70 0.31
N SER A 73 3.07 -16.84 0.27
CA SER A 73 3.83 -17.60 1.24
C SER A 73 5.02 -16.77 1.72
N ARG A 74 5.72 -17.28 2.74
CA ARG A 74 6.98 -16.65 3.18
C ARG A 74 7.99 -16.53 2.03
N LYS A 75 8.05 -17.55 1.16
CA LYS A 75 8.93 -17.53 0.00
C LYS A 75 8.56 -16.44 -1.00
N SER A 76 7.29 -16.09 -1.10
CA SER A 76 6.80 -15.05 -2.00
C SER A 76 7.44 -13.68 -1.70
N THR A 77 7.66 -13.37 -0.42
CA THR A 77 8.29 -12.10 -0.02
C THR A 77 9.77 -12.05 -0.36
N MET A 78 10.35 -13.16 -0.82
CA MET A 78 11.75 -13.25 -1.22
C MET A 78 11.94 -13.26 -2.74
N LEU A 79 10.87 -13.14 -3.51
CA LEU A 79 10.94 -13.16 -4.98
C LEU A 79 11.83 -12.04 -5.50
N ASN A 80 12.70 -12.37 -6.45
CA ASN A 80 13.57 -11.39 -7.09
C ASN A 80 12.83 -10.73 -8.25
N SER A 81 12.18 -9.62 -7.96
CA SER A 81 11.44 -8.82 -8.94
C SER A 81 11.53 -7.35 -8.58
N PRO A 82 11.63 -6.44 -9.57
CA PRO A 82 11.59 -5.00 -9.31
C PRO A 82 10.30 -4.55 -8.63
N TYR A 83 9.22 -5.34 -8.74
CA TYR A 83 7.94 -5.05 -8.11
C TYR A 83 7.88 -5.48 -6.65
N ASN A 84 8.86 -6.27 -6.16
CA ASN A 84 8.84 -6.77 -4.78
C ASN A 84 9.31 -5.70 -3.79
N THR A 85 8.37 -5.04 -3.13
CA THR A 85 8.66 -3.96 -2.18
C THR A 85 9.25 -4.47 -0.85
N TYR A 86 9.32 -5.77 -0.61
CA TYR A 86 10.05 -6.34 0.53
C TYR A 86 11.55 -6.40 0.26
N ARG A 87 11.96 -6.47 -1.01
CA ARG A 87 13.36 -6.58 -1.39
C ARG A 87 13.94 -5.31 -2.03
N ARG A 88 13.10 -4.40 -2.48
CA ARG A 88 13.49 -3.19 -3.18
C ARG A 88 13.02 -1.96 -2.41
N TYR A 89 13.87 -0.94 -2.37
CA TYR A 89 13.51 0.35 -1.80
C TYR A 89 12.76 1.17 -2.84
N GLY A 90 11.86 2.02 -2.36
CA GLY A 90 11.12 2.94 -3.20
C GLY A 90 9.96 2.28 -3.93
N LEU A 91 9.50 2.96 -4.97
CA LEU A 91 8.34 2.54 -5.76
C LEU A 91 8.70 1.43 -6.74
N PRO A 92 7.75 0.51 -7.03
CA PRO A 92 7.93 -0.41 -8.15
C PRO A 92 7.96 0.33 -9.49
N PRO A 93 8.36 -0.35 -10.59
CA PRO A 93 8.54 0.31 -11.89
C PRO A 93 7.26 0.87 -12.51
N GLY A 94 6.09 0.39 -12.11
CA GLY A 94 4.82 0.85 -12.65
C GLY A 94 3.64 0.41 -11.81
N PRO A 95 2.41 0.78 -12.24
CA PRO A 95 1.20 0.41 -11.50
C PRO A 95 0.98 -1.09 -11.44
N ILE A 96 0.36 -1.56 -10.34
CA ILE A 96 0.02 -2.97 -10.13
C ILE A 96 -1.45 -3.27 -10.41
N CYS A 97 -2.26 -2.25 -10.62
CA CYS A 97 -3.66 -2.36 -11.02
C CYS A 97 -4.13 -1.03 -11.58
N SER A 98 -5.37 -0.98 -12.04
CA SER A 98 -6.00 0.28 -12.47
C SER A 98 -6.64 0.95 -11.25
N PRO A 99 -6.09 2.08 -10.77
CA PRO A 99 -6.67 2.76 -9.62
C PRO A 99 -7.94 3.52 -9.99
N GLY A 100 -8.90 3.54 -9.06
CA GLY A 100 -10.09 4.37 -9.20
C GLY A 100 -9.82 5.82 -8.80
N ALA A 101 -10.84 6.66 -8.97
CA ALA A 101 -10.74 8.10 -8.69
C ALA A 101 -10.38 8.38 -7.22
N ASP A 102 -10.94 7.62 -6.29
CA ASP A 102 -10.68 7.82 -4.86
C ASP A 102 -9.22 7.53 -4.49
N ALA A 103 -8.63 6.50 -5.10
CA ALA A 103 -7.22 6.16 -4.86
C ALA A 103 -6.29 7.23 -5.48
N ILE A 104 -6.62 7.74 -6.65
CA ILE A 104 -5.86 8.83 -7.29
C ILE A 104 -5.93 10.08 -6.43
N LYS A 105 -7.12 10.43 -5.93
CA LYS A 105 -7.29 11.56 -5.02
C LYS A 105 -6.42 11.40 -3.78
N ALA A 106 -6.42 10.21 -3.18
CA ALA A 106 -5.61 9.94 -1.99
C ALA A 106 -4.11 10.06 -2.26
N ALA A 107 -3.66 9.62 -3.45
CA ALA A 107 -2.26 9.75 -3.86
C ALA A 107 -1.85 11.22 -4.00
N LEU A 108 -2.77 12.07 -4.48
CA LEU A 108 -2.50 13.50 -4.69
C LEU A 108 -2.69 14.33 -3.42
N GLU A 109 -3.57 13.91 -2.54
CA GLU A 109 -3.97 14.65 -1.34
C GLU A 109 -3.96 13.74 -0.10
N PRO A 110 -2.78 13.24 0.33
CA PRO A 110 -2.73 12.41 1.54
C PRO A 110 -3.07 13.22 2.78
N VAL A 111 -3.74 12.60 3.74
CA VAL A 111 -4.02 13.23 5.02
C VAL A 111 -2.72 13.41 5.81
N ALA A 112 -2.66 14.42 6.69
CA ALA A 112 -1.51 14.63 7.56
C ALA A 112 -1.42 13.52 8.61
N GLY A 113 -0.20 13.11 8.95
CA GLY A 113 0.05 12.08 9.94
C GLY A 113 1.51 11.62 9.92
N ASP A 114 1.90 10.90 10.96
CA ASP A 114 3.27 10.39 11.12
C ASP A 114 3.36 8.87 11.03
N TRP A 115 2.28 8.20 10.58
CA TRP A 115 2.21 6.75 10.55
C TRP A 115 3.24 6.14 9.59
N LEU A 116 3.85 5.04 10.05
CA LEU A 116 4.77 4.22 9.24
C LEU A 116 4.25 2.81 9.05
N TYR A 117 3.26 2.38 9.85
CA TYR A 117 2.70 1.04 9.84
C TYR A 117 1.19 1.08 9.84
N PHE A 118 0.58 0.09 9.21
CA PHE A 118 -0.85 -0.13 9.34
C PHE A 118 -1.16 -1.62 9.19
N ILE A 119 -2.26 -2.05 9.80
CA ILE A 119 -2.72 -3.44 9.70
C ILE A 119 -4.22 -3.50 9.96
N THR A 120 -4.92 -4.32 9.19
CA THR A 120 -6.31 -4.64 9.42
C THR A 120 -6.37 -5.86 10.33
N VAL A 121 -6.71 -5.65 11.60
CA VAL A 121 -6.71 -6.73 12.61
C VAL A 121 -7.98 -7.55 12.59
N ALA A 122 -9.08 -6.99 12.07
CA ALA A 122 -10.36 -7.64 11.89
C ALA A 122 -11.08 -6.93 10.73
N PRO A 123 -12.10 -7.55 10.11
CA PRO A 123 -12.85 -6.87 9.05
C PRO A 123 -13.38 -5.51 9.52
N GLY A 124 -13.03 -4.44 8.78
CA GLY A 124 -13.44 -3.08 9.12
C GLY A 124 -12.62 -2.40 10.21
N ASP A 125 -11.63 -3.08 10.78
CA ASP A 125 -10.79 -2.52 11.85
C ASP A 125 -9.34 -2.41 11.38
N THR A 126 -9.01 -1.31 10.70
CA THR A 126 -7.67 -1.00 10.22
C THR A 126 -7.05 0.06 11.12
N ARG A 127 -5.87 -0.22 11.64
CA ARG A 127 -5.15 0.61 12.61
C ARG A 127 -3.84 1.11 12.05
N PHE A 128 -3.48 2.35 12.40
CA PHE A 128 -2.29 3.04 11.91
C PHE A 128 -1.43 3.50 13.07
N THR A 129 -0.11 3.39 12.95
CA THR A 129 0.82 3.77 14.00
C THR A 129 2.19 4.12 13.43
N SER A 130 2.94 4.93 14.16
CA SER A 130 4.38 5.17 13.90
C SER A 130 5.28 4.23 14.71
N SER A 131 4.71 3.46 15.66
CA SER A 131 5.45 2.59 16.58
C SER A 131 5.51 1.16 16.08
N LEU A 132 6.74 0.63 15.91
CA LEU A 132 6.93 -0.77 15.55
C LEU A 132 6.41 -1.71 16.64
N ASP A 133 6.60 -1.35 17.91
CA ASP A 133 6.13 -2.17 19.03
C ASP A 133 4.60 -2.28 19.02
N GLU A 134 3.91 -1.18 18.79
CA GLU A 134 2.45 -1.18 18.68
C GLU A 134 1.99 -2.01 17.50
N PHE A 135 2.66 -1.87 16.35
CA PHE A 135 2.36 -2.67 15.16
C PHE A 135 2.51 -4.16 15.44
N ASN A 136 3.59 -4.55 16.12
CA ASN A 136 3.83 -5.96 16.49
C ASN A 136 2.76 -6.50 17.43
N THR A 137 2.26 -5.69 18.37
CA THR A 137 1.13 -6.03 19.23
C THR A 137 -0.12 -6.30 18.38
N TRP A 138 -0.38 -5.44 17.41
CA TRP A 138 -1.55 -5.59 16.52
C TRP A 138 -1.39 -6.79 15.59
N LYS A 139 -0.16 -7.13 15.16
CA LYS A 139 0.10 -8.36 14.38
C LYS A 139 -0.31 -9.61 15.15
N ALA A 140 -0.07 -9.63 16.47
CA ALA A 140 -0.50 -10.74 17.32
C ALA A 140 -2.03 -10.82 17.37
N ILE A 141 -2.72 -9.69 17.45
CA ILE A 141 -4.19 -9.63 17.41
C ILE A 141 -4.71 -10.13 16.06
N TYR A 142 -4.10 -9.69 14.97
CA TYR A 142 -4.43 -10.16 13.61
C TYR A 142 -4.31 -11.68 13.51
N THR A 143 -3.19 -12.23 13.97
CA THR A 143 -2.95 -13.67 13.91
C THR A 143 -4.01 -14.44 14.71
N LYS A 144 -4.34 -13.96 15.91
CA LYS A 144 -5.39 -14.55 16.74
C LYS A 144 -6.75 -14.54 16.04
N ASN A 145 -7.12 -13.38 15.47
CA ASN A 145 -8.39 -13.21 14.78
C ASN A 145 -8.48 -14.08 13.52
N ARG A 146 -7.37 -14.18 12.77
CA ARG A 146 -7.29 -15.02 11.58
C ARG A 146 -7.52 -16.49 11.93
N LYS A 147 -6.88 -16.97 13.00
CA LYS A 147 -7.05 -18.35 13.48
C LYS A 147 -8.47 -18.62 13.98
N ALA A 148 -9.13 -17.59 14.53
CA ALA A 148 -10.50 -17.68 14.98
C ALA A 148 -11.53 -17.61 13.83
N GLY A 149 -11.07 -17.38 12.59
CA GLY A 149 -11.94 -17.33 11.42
C GLY A 149 -12.59 -15.97 11.15
N ALA A 150 -12.09 -14.88 11.74
CA ALA A 150 -12.68 -13.54 11.56
C ALA A 150 -12.62 -13.05 10.11
N PHE A 151 -11.70 -13.57 9.31
CA PHE A 151 -11.49 -13.18 7.90
C PHE A 151 -12.08 -14.16 6.89
N LYS A 152 -13.01 -14.99 7.30
CA LYS A 152 -13.69 -15.92 6.38
C LYS A 152 -14.63 -15.20 5.42
#